data_ed8b9f4357628e1aa4e971a825f8c818
#
_entry.id   ed8b9f4357628e1aa4e971a825f8c818
#
_cell.length_a   1.000
_cell.length_b   1.000
_cell.length_c   1.000
_cell.angle_alpha   90.00
_cell.angle_beta   90.00
_cell.angle_gamma   90.00
#
_symmetry.space_group_name_H-M   'P 1'
#
loop_
_entity.id
_entity.type
_entity.pdbx_description
1 polymer ?
#
loop_
_entity_poly.entity_id
_entity_poly.type
_entity_poly.pdbx_seq_one_letter_code
_entity_poly.pdbx_strand_id
1 'polypeptide(L)'
;MEFVGEEGTGLGPTLEFFALVAAELQRKDLGLWLCDDENSPDTDQSRVSGDQVRPPGYYVTRQSGLFPAPLPQDSAACDRAIRYFWFLGVFLAKVLQDNRLVDLPLSRPFLKLMCHGDITNNVNEKIGLSGVTQESISSSMSSSFISEEGEADTAYSSLEPLSWYTGLLDIEDLVLVDPVRGEFLKEVQTAIAKRDRTLSDGRNSTDEETTLNITHSSGMSVPIEDLSLTMTYSPSSKIFAYNQVELIEGGAEISVTMENAREYAETTINFCLDRGISRQLESFKSGFSKVFPMEKLHAFSPEEVRAMLCGEQNPQWTREDLLNYTEPKLGYTRER
;
A
#
# COMPACT_ATOMS: atom_id res chain seq x y z
N MET A 1 26.04 -11.92 13.87
CA MET A 1 26.22 -10.53 13.45
C MET A 1 27.17 -9.85 14.42
N GLU A 2 28.04 -9.00 13.94
CA GLU A 2 29.07 -8.33 14.75
C GLU A 2 29.01 -6.83 14.45
N PHE A 3 28.88 -6.01 15.50
CA PHE A 3 28.95 -4.56 15.36
C PHE A 3 30.40 -4.12 15.49
N VAL A 4 30.87 -3.30 14.56
CA VAL A 4 32.26 -2.81 14.56
C VAL A 4 32.46 -1.87 15.76
N GLY A 5 33.39 -2.23 16.64
CA GLY A 5 33.70 -1.45 17.86
C GLY A 5 32.93 -1.86 19.12
N GLU A 6 32.13 -2.92 19.09
CA GLU A 6 31.41 -3.46 20.20
C GLU A 6 31.84 -4.91 20.51
N GLU A 7 31.98 -5.25 21.78
CA GLU A 7 32.35 -6.61 22.26
C GLU A 7 31.10 -7.50 22.46
N GLY A 8 30.08 -7.37 21.59
CA GLY A 8 28.85 -8.15 21.68
C GLY A 8 28.93 -9.43 20.86
N THR A 9 28.69 -10.59 21.45
CA THR A 9 28.57 -11.87 20.73
C THR A 9 27.25 -12.56 21.04
N GLY A 10 26.75 -13.36 20.09
CA GLY A 10 25.55 -14.18 20.27
C GLY A 10 24.25 -13.57 19.72
N LEU A 11 23.14 -13.85 20.40
CA LEU A 11 21.81 -13.50 19.94
C LEU A 11 21.47 -12.02 20.10
N GLY A 12 21.99 -11.35 21.14
CA GLY A 12 21.71 -9.96 21.48
C GLY A 12 21.96 -9.00 20.30
N PRO A 13 23.17 -8.94 19.75
CA PRO A 13 23.47 -8.07 18.60
C PRO A 13 22.59 -8.33 17.38
N THR A 14 22.18 -9.58 17.15
CA THR A 14 21.29 -9.92 16.05
C THR A 14 19.89 -9.35 16.26
N LEU A 15 19.33 -9.49 17.45
CA LEU A 15 18.02 -8.93 17.80
C LEU A 15 18.02 -7.40 17.71
N GLU A 16 19.07 -6.77 18.23
CA GLU A 16 19.25 -5.32 18.15
C GLU A 16 19.32 -4.83 16.70
N PHE A 17 20.08 -5.51 15.84
CA PHE A 17 20.11 -5.19 14.41
C PHE A 17 18.71 -5.21 13.77
N PHE A 18 17.93 -6.26 13.99
CA PHE A 18 16.58 -6.34 13.42
C PHE A 18 15.69 -5.22 13.97
N ALA A 19 15.77 -4.89 15.25
CA ALA A 19 15.00 -3.81 15.85
C ALA A 19 15.40 -2.44 15.31
N LEU A 20 16.69 -2.13 15.21
CA LEU A 20 17.19 -0.87 14.68
C LEU A 20 16.83 -0.68 13.20
N VAL A 21 17.00 -1.71 12.38
CA VAL A 21 16.64 -1.64 10.95
C VAL A 21 15.15 -1.45 10.78
N ALA A 22 14.30 -2.16 11.53
CA ALA A 22 12.86 -1.99 11.49
C ALA A 22 12.45 -0.56 11.88
N ALA A 23 13.07 0.01 12.91
CA ALA A 23 12.83 1.40 13.30
C ALA A 23 13.25 2.39 12.20
N GLU A 24 14.45 2.25 11.65
CA GLU A 24 14.96 3.17 10.61
C GLU A 24 14.12 3.11 9.32
N LEU A 25 13.57 1.94 8.96
CA LEU A 25 12.67 1.80 7.81
C LEU A 25 11.32 2.52 7.99
N GLN A 26 10.95 2.89 9.22
CA GLN A 26 9.72 3.65 9.52
C GLN A 26 9.92 5.16 9.45
N ARG A 27 11.11 5.64 9.17
CA ARG A 27 11.41 7.08 9.13
C ARG A 27 10.58 7.79 8.08
N LYS A 28 9.97 8.90 8.51
CA LYS A 28 9.13 9.74 7.65
C LYS A 28 9.91 10.38 6.49
N ASP A 29 11.15 10.81 6.75
CA ASP A 29 12.02 11.47 5.75
C ASP A 29 12.50 10.55 4.62
N LEU A 30 12.33 9.23 4.73
CA LEU A 30 12.60 8.31 3.63
C LEU A 30 11.54 8.41 2.52
N GLY A 31 10.33 8.90 2.84
CA GLY A 31 9.24 9.02 1.87
C GLY A 31 8.72 7.69 1.33
N LEU A 32 8.83 6.61 2.11
CA LEU A 32 8.43 5.26 1.70
C LEU A 32 6.95 4.99 1.92
N TRP A 33 6.43 5.51 3.02
CA TRP A 33 5.12 5.16 3.54
C TRP A 33 4.15 6.31 3.44
N LEU A 34 2.92 6.01 3.15
CA LEU A 34 1.82 6.98 3.17
C LEU A 34 1.76 7.63 4.56
N CYS A 35 1.80 8.94 4.60
CA CYS A 35 1.76 9.74 5.83
C CYS A 35 1.11 11.08 5.59
N ASP A 36 0.66 11.71 6.66
CA ASP A 36 0.09 13.05 6.67
C ASP A 36 1.07 14.05 7.27
N ASP A 37 0.88 15.35 6.95
CA ASP A 37 1.68 16.44 7.55
C ASP A 37 1.29 16.72 9.00
N GLU A 38 0.06 16.39 9.39
CA GLU A 38 -0.44 16.65 10.72
C GLU A 38 0.30 15.81 11.78
N ASN A 39 0.89 16.52 12.73
CA ASN A 39 1.30 15.93 13.99
C ASN A 39 0.01 15.56 14.74
N SER A 40 -0.39 14.29 14.71
CA SER A 40 -1.47 13.82 15.59
C SER A 40 -1.10 14.16 17.02
N PRO A 41 -1.91 14.98 17.73
CA PRO A 41 -1.60 15.41 19.10
C PRO A 41 -1.55 14.25 20.10
N ASP A 42 -2.01 13.06 19.72
CA ASP A 42 -2.11 11.88 20.60
C ASP A 42 -0.90 10.93 20.55
N THR A 43 0.13 11.22 19.76
CA THR A 43 1.29 10.34 19.66
C THR A 43 2.56 10.98 20.21
N ASP A 44 2.46 11.50 21.43
CA ASP A 44 3.60 12.00 22.21
C ASP A 44 4.43 10.84 22.81
N GLN A 45 4.59 9.76 22.04
CA GLN A 45 5.51 8.69 22.41
C GLN A 45 6.79 8.86 21.61
N SER A 46 7.71 9.63 22.18
CA SER A 46 9.12 9.54 21.82
C SER A 46 9.56 8.07 21.96
N ARG A 47 9.68 7.35 20.83
CA ARG A 47 10.28 6.03 20.83
C ARG A 47 11.76 6.19 21.19
N VAL A 48 12.11 5.70 22.35
CA VAL A 48 13.51 5.64 22.80
C VAL A 48 14.14 4.45 22.09
N SER A 49 14.94 4.72 21.07
CA SER A 49 15.84 3.74 20.49
C SER A 49 17.24 4.06 21.00
N GLY A 50 17.69 3.33 22.02
CA GLY A 50 18.94 3.62 22.70
C GLY A 50 18.94 4.96 23.44
N ASP A 51 20.11 5.57 23.66
CA ASP A 51 20.27 6.83 24.39
C ASP A 51 19.78 8.10 23.64
N GLN A 52 19.20 7.96 22.45
CA GLN A 52 18.73 9.10 21.65
C GLN A 52 17.20 9.19 21.63
N VAL A 53 16.67 10.23 22.25
CA VAL A 53 15.26 10.62 22.12
C VAL A 53 15.02 11.16 20.73
N ARG A 54 14.18 10.49 19.93
CA ARG A 54 13.80 10.96 18.60
C ARG A 54 12.67 11.99 18.72
N PRO A 55 12.69 13.07 17.92
CA PRO A 55 11.65 14.09 17.99
C PRO A 55 10.29 13.51 17.56
N PRO A 56 9.17 14.07 18.07
CA PRO A 56 7.82 13.76 17.59
C PRO A 56 7.75 13.91 16.06
N GLY A 57 7.01 13.01 15.38
CA GLY A 57 6.88 13.02 13.92
C GLY A 57 8.09 12.49 13.14
N TYR A 58 9.11 11.95 13.81
CA TYR A 58 10.27 11.34 13.15
C TYR A 58 9.93 10.04 12.42
N TYR A 59 9.06 9.23 13.00
CA TYR A 59 8.56 8.01 12.41
C TYR A 59 7.15 8.19 11.85
N VAL A 60 6.82 7.39 10.83
CA VAL A 60 5.43 7.27 10.35
C VAL A 60 4.65 6.44 11.37
N THR A 61 3.61 7.03 11.93
CA THR A 61 2.69 6.36 12.86
C THR A 61 1.28 6.46 12.31
N ARG A 62 0.69 5.35 11.93
CA ARG A 62 -0.70 5.25 11.45
C ARG A 62 -1.39 4.08 12.13
N GLN A 63 -2.63 4.26 12.56
CA GLN A 63 -3.43 3.20 13.18
C GLN A 63 -3.64 2.01 12.24
N SER A 64 -3.80 2.27 10.95
CA SER A 64 -3.94 1.25 9.90
C SER A 64 -2.65 0.51 9.58
N GLY A 65 -1.50 0.98 10.08
CA GLY A 65 -0.18 0.46 9.75
C GLY A 65 0.42 1.08 8.49
N LEU A 66 1.60 0.59 8.12
CA LEU A 66 2.40 1.11 7.03
C LEU A 66 1.88 0.60 5.67
N PHE A 67 1.67 1.52 4.74
CA PHE A 67 1.33 1.25 3.36
C PHE A 67 2.22 2.08 2.43
N PRO A 68 2.67 1.55 1.27
CA PRO A 68 3.50 2.29 0.34
C PRO A 68 2.89 3.64 -0.07
N ALA A 69 3.69 4.67 -0.10
CA ALA A 69 3.25 5.96 -0.63
C ALA A 69 3.10 5.89 -2.15
N PRO A 70 1.96 6.32 -2.72
CA PRO A 70 1.84 6.50 -4.15
C PRO A 70 2.84 7.55 -4.63
N LEU A 71 3.66 7.21 -5.62
CA LEU A 71 4.70 8.08 -6.17
C LEU A 71 4.58 8.16 -7.70
N PRO A 72 4.99 9.29 -8.32
CA PRO A 72 5.19 9.33 -9.75
C PRO A 72 6.25 8.29 -10.13
N GLN A 73 5.90 7.34 -10.97
CA GLN A 73 6.73 6.15 -11.22
C GLN A 73 8.04 6.45 -11.99
N ASP A 74 8.09 7.55 -12.70
CA ASP A 74 9.25 8.07 -13.43
C ASP A 74 10.12 9.04 -12.62
N SER A 75 9.81 9.24 -11.34
CA SER A 75 10.48 10.20 -10.47
C SER A 75 11.73 9.64 -9.78
N ALA A 76 12.69 10.53 -9.50
CA ALA A 76 13.85 10.19 -8.67
C ALA A 76 13.47 9.76 -7.23
N ALA A 77 12.30 10.18 -6.73
CA ALA A 77 11.76 9.73 -5.46
C ALA A 77 11.38 8.24 -5.53
N CYS A 78 10.71 7.83 -6.61
CA CYS A 78 10.41 6.42 -6.85
C CYS A 78 11.69 5.59 -7.03
N ASP A 79 12.67 6.07 -7.81
CA ASP A 79 13.96 5.38 -8.00
C ASP A 79 14.72 5.16 -6.70
N ARG A 80 14.57 6.07 -5.75
CA ARG A 80 15.12 5.89 -4.38
C ARG A 80 14.28 4.90 -3.59
N ALA A 81 12.97 5.03 -3.62
CA ALA A 81 12.06 4.16 -2.85
C ALA A 81 12.18 2.69 -3.24
N ILE A 82 12.30 2.36 -4.53
CA ILE A 82 12.42 0.96 -4.99
C ILE A 82 13.62 0.23 -4.39
N ARG A 83 14.73 0.93 -4.10
CA ARG A 83 15.92 0.33 -3.45
C ARG A 83 15.61 -0.06 -2.01
N TYR A 84 14.86 0.78 -1.29
CA TYR A 84 14.41 0.48 0.06
C TYR A 84 13.39 -0.65 0.08
N PHE A 85 12.45 -0.68 -0.88
CA PHE A 85 11.47 -1.76 -0.98
C PHE A 85 12.11 -3.10 -1.35
N TRP A 86 13.13 -3.10 -2.19
CA TRP A 86 13.91 -4.32 -2.44
C TRP A 86 14.58 -4.81 -1.15
N PHE A 87 15.24 -3.92 -0.43
CA PHE A 87 15.87 -4.23 0.85
C PHE A 87 14.84 -4.70 1.89
N LEU A 88 13.69 -4.02 1.98
CA LEU A 88 12.58 -4.41 2.85
C LEU A 88 12.12 -5.84 2.57
N GLY A 89 12.01 -6.21 1.28
CA GLY A 89 11.66 -7.57 0.88
C GLY A 89 12.68 -8.59 1.39
N VAL A 90 13.96 -8.38 1.16
CA VAL A 90 15.05 -9.23 1.69
C VAL A 90 15.00 -9.29 3.21
N PHE A 91 14.81 -8.14 3.87
CA PHE A 91 14.79 -8.03 5.33
C PHE A 91 13.65 -8.83 5.94
N LEU A 92 12.42 -8.66 5.45
CA LEU A 92 11.25 -9.40 5.98
C LEU A 92 11.32 -10.91 5.69
N ALA A 93 11.84 -11.30 4.53
CA ALA A 93 12.07 -12.70 4.24
C ALA A 93 13.10 -13.32 5.20
N LYS A 94 14.15 -12.56 5.58
CA LYS A 94 15.12 -12.99 6.61
C LYS A 94 14.51 -13.02 8.00
N VAL A 95 13.64 -12.08 8.35
CA VAL A 95 12.88 -12.09 9.61
C VAL A 95 12.11 -13.40 9.76
N LEU A 96 11.37 -13.80 8.71
CA LEU A 96 10.63 -15.07 8.70
C LEU A 96 11.56 -16.28 8.76
N GLN A 97 12.63 -16.30 7.94
CA GLN A 97 13.58 -17.41 7.90
C GLN A 97 14.28 -17.65 9.23
N ASP A 98 14.66 -16.57 9.92
CA ASP A 98 15.38 -16.62 11.19
C ASP A 98 14.43 -16.69 12.41
N ASN A 99 13.10 -16.78 12.15
CA ASN A 99 12.05 -16.78 13.18
C ASN A 99 12.21 -15.64 14.19
N ARG A 100 12.33 -14.39 13.65
CA ARG A 100 12.47 -13.17 14.45
C ARG A 100 11.19 -12.37 14.40
N LEU A 101 10.95 -11.59 15.43
CA LEU A 101 9.89 -10.59 15.46
C LEU A 101 10.50 -9.21 15.33
N VAL A 102 9.82 -8.33 14.58
CA VAL A 102 10.23 -6.94 14.37
C VAL A 102 9.05 -6.00 14.59
N ASP A 103 9.32 -4.83 15.15
CA ASP A 103 8.32 -3.77 15.27
C ASP A 103 8.22 -3.00 13.95
N LEU A 104 7.53 -3.60 12.98
CA LEU A 104 7.25 -2.99 11.68
C LEU A 104 5.76 -3.19 11.36
N PRO A 105 4.89 -2.29 11.82
CA PRO A 105 3.44 -2.46 11.76
C PRO A 105 2.93 -2.27 10.32
N LEU A 106 3.04 -3.30 9.49
CA LEU A 106 2.50 -3.30 8.13
C LEU A 106 0.97 -3.27 8.15
N SER A 107 0.39 -2.50 7.23
CA SER A 107 -1.06 -2.43 7.09
C SER A 107 -1.65 -3.74 6.58
N ARG A 108 -2.93 -3.98 6.90
CA ARG A 108 -3.66 -5.16 6.41
C ARG A 108 -3.67 -5.25 4.88
N PRO A 109 -3.91 -4.15 4.11
CA PRO A 109 -3.79 -4.20 2.66
C PRO A 109 -2.40 -4.59 2.15
N PHE A 110 -1.31 -4.13 2.79
CA PHE A 110 0.04 -4.55 2.41
C PHE A 110 0.27 -6.05 2.66
N LEU A 111 -0.19 -6.56 3.79
CA LEU A 111 -0.13 -8.01 4.09
C LEU A 111 -1.00 -8.83 3.15
N LYS A 112 -2.16 -8.31 2.74
CA LYS A 112 -3.04 -8.93 1.72
C LYS A 112 -2.31 -9.07 0.38
N LEU A 113 -1.52 -8.06 -0.03
CA LEU A 113 -0.65 -8.14 -1.20
C LEU A 113 0.38 -9.27 -1.06
N MET A 114 1.04 -9.40 0.08
CA MET A 114 2.03 -10.45 0.31
C MET A 114 1.42 -11.86 0.25
N CYS A 115 0.20 -12.02 0.77
CA CYS A 115 -0.44 -13.33 0.86
C CYS A 115 -1.16 -13.76 -0.42
N HIS A 116 -1.70 -12.83 -1.19
CA HIS A 116 -2.68 -13.17 -2.24
C HIS A 116 -2.38 -12.54 -3.61
N GLY A 117 -1.30 -11.79 -3.76
CA GLY A 117 -1.01 -11.04 -4.96
C GLY A 117 -1.05 -11.85 -6.26
N ASP A 118 -0.38 -12.98 -6.30
CA ASP A 118 -0.30 -13.81 -7.52
C ASP A 118 -1.56 -14.64 -7.80
N ILE A 119 -2.49 -14.76 -6.84
CA ILE A 119 -3.69 -15.61 -6.98
C ILE A 119 -4.74 -14.93 -7.88
N THR A 120 -4.80 -13.61 -7.87
CA THR A 120 -5.83 -12.84 -8.58
C THR A 120 -5.70 -12.89 -10.09
N ASN A 121 -4.50 -13.08 -10.63
CA ASN A 121 -4.31 -13.22 -12.07
C ASN A 121 -5.05 -14.43 -12.64
N ASN A 122 -5.22 -15.51 -11.87
CA ASN A 122 -5.98 -16.70 -12.27
C ASN A 122 -7.51 -16.51 -12.25
N VAL A 123 -8.03 -15.48 -11.57
CA VAL A 123 -9.47 -15.21 -11.49
C VAL A 123 -9.91 -14.28 -12.63
N ASN A 124 -9.07 -13.33 -13.02
CA ASN A 124 -9.35 -12.41 -14.13
C ASN A 124 -9.32 -13.13 -15.49
N GLU A 125 -8.55 -14.21 -15.65
CA GLU A 125 -8.66 -15.11 -16.81
C GLU A 125 -10.02 -15.81 -16.89
N LYS A 126 -10.69 -16.04 -15.77
CA LYS A 126 -12.02 -16.69 -15.76
C LYS A 126 -13.19 -15.75 -16.02
N ILE A 127 -13.02 -14.46 -15.88
CA ILE A 127 -14.13 -13.49 -15.98
C ILE A 127 -14.14 -12.74 -17.32
N GLY A 128 -13.04 -12.70 -18.08
CA GLY A 128 -12.93 -11.79 -19.21
C GLY A 128 -12.62 -12.38 -20.59
N LEU A 129 -12.15 -13.58 -20.75
CA LEU A 129 -11.70 -14.09 -22.06
C LEU A 129 -11.92 -15.61 -22.21
N SER A 130 -13.17 -16.03 -22.31
CA SER A 130 -13.48 -17.31 -22.95
C SER A 130 -13.26 -17.17 -24.47
N GLY A 131 -12.02 -17.36 -24.93
CA GLY A 131 -11.74 -17.30 -26.36
C GLY A 131 -10.28 -17.40 -26.81
N VAL A 132 -9.29 -17.32 -25.92
CA VAL A 132 -7.89 -17.49 -26.33
C VAL A 132 -7.25 -18.59 -25.52
N THR A 133 -7.05 -19.74 -26.15
CA THR A 133 -6.42 -20.92 -25.56
C THR A 133 -4.92 -20.68 -25.33
N GLN A 134 -4.42 -21.14 -24.20
CA GLN A 134 -3.04 -21.03 -23.68
C GLN A 134 -1.95 -21.59 -24.64
N GLU A 135 -2.31 -22.22 -25.72
CA GLU A 135 -1.36 -22.79 -26.71
C GLU A 135 -0.78 -21.74 -27.68
N SER A 136 -1.34 -20.53 -27.76
CA SER A 136 -0.87 -19.48 -28.67
C SER A 136 0.25 -18.60 -28.11
N ILE A 137 0.55 -18.68 -26.82
CA ILE A 137 1.55 -17.78 -26.17
C ILE A 137 2.91 -18.43 -26.03
N SER A 138 3.00 -19.76 -25.99
CA SER A 138 4.27 -20.48 -25.85
C SER A 138 5.03 -20.70 -27.16
N SER A 139 4.43 -20.45 -28.31
CA SER A 139 5.07 -20.64 -29.63
C SER A 139 5.66 -19.39 -30.27
N SER A 140 5.50 -18.20 -29.66
CA SER A 140 5.99 -16.93 -30.22
C SER A 140 7.35 -16.44 -29.68
N MET A 141 7.99 -17.21 -28.79
CA MET A 141 9.33 -16.85 -28.26
C MET A 141 10.50 -17.61 -28.89
N SER A 142 10.36 -18.17 -30.06
CA SER A 142 11.48 -18.77 -30.77
C SER A 142 11.33 -18.52 -32.27
N SER A 143 11.84 -17.44 -32.72
CA SER A 143 12.69 -17.32 -33.93
C SER A 143 12.76 -15.86 -34.40
N SER A 144 13.97 -15.51 -34.51
CA SER A 144 14.55 -14.27 -35.00
C SER A 144 14.37 -14.07 -36.51
N PHE A 145 14.42 -12.79 -36.85
CA PHE A 145 14.97 -12.19 -38.09
C PHE A 145 14.16 -12.23 -39.40
N ILE A 146 14.10 -11.02 -39.92
CA ILE A 146 14.13 -10.50 -41.29
C ILE A 146 12.86 -9.81 -41.74
N SER A 147 13.00 -8.47 -41.79
CA SER A 147 12.52 -7.43 -42.71
C SER A 147 11.34 -7.72 -43.67
N GLU A 148 10.33 -6.84 -43.66
CA GLU A 148 10.10 -5.91 -44.78
C GLU A 148 8.91 -4.96 -44.45
N GLU A 149 8.99 -3.78 -45.06
CA GLU A 149 8.13 -2.62 -44.88
C GLU A 149 6.69 -2.88 -45.26
N GLY A 150 5.75 -2.33 -44.45
CA GLY A 150 4.34 -2.27 -44.78
C GLY A 150 3.61 -1.44 -43.74
N GLU A 151 3.32 -0.18 -44.07
CA GLU A 151 2.46 0.71 -43.32
C GLU A 151 1.09 0.05 -43.09
N ALA A 152 0.72 -0.15 -41.83
CA ALA A 152 -0.66 -0.34 -41.44
C ALA A 152 -0.87 0.31 -40.08
N ASP A 153 -1.54 1.46 -40.10
CA ASP A 153 -2.18 2.07 -38.95
C ASP A 153 -2.97 1.02 -38.15
N THR A 154 -2.44 0.61 -37.03
CA THR A 154 -3.23 -0.02 -35.99
C THR A 154 -2.85 0.62 -34.67
N ALA A 155 -3.78 1.40 -34.13
CA ALA A 155 -3.77 1.85 -32.77
C ALA A 155 -3.72 0.62 -31.85
N TYR A 156 -2.52 0.13 -31.58
CA TYR A 156 -2.26 -0.72 -30.43
C TYR A 156 -2.31 0.20 -29.21
N SER A 157 -3.47 0.28 -28.57
CA SER A 157 -3.51 0.69 -27.17
C SER A 157 -2.48 -0.20 -26.46
N SER A 158 -1.40 0.39 -25.96
CA SER A 158 -0.42 -0.28 -25.15
C SER A 158 -1.11 -0.74 -23.86
N LEU A 159 -1.60 -1.97 -23.88
CA LEU A 159 -2.05 -2.63 -22.66
C LEU A 159 -0.79 -2.77 -21.79
N GLU A 160 -0.67 -1.90 -20.82
CA GLU A 160 0.37 -2.07 -19.79
C GLU A 160 0.22 -3.46 -19.17
N PRO A 161 1.31 -4.20 -18.97
CA PRO A 161 1.24 -5.51 -18.37
C PRO A 161 0.61 -5.37 -16.97
N LEU A 162 -0.45 -6.16 -16.73
CA LEU A 162 -1.14 -6.17 -15.44
C LEU A 162 -0.16 -6.51 -14.32
N SER A 163 -0.16 -5.74 -13.25
CA SER A 163 0.61 -6.03 -12.05
C SER A 163 0.17 -7.37 -11.46
N TRP A 164 1.09 -8.09 -10.80
CA TRP A 164 0.81 -9.40 -10.17
C TRP A 164 -0.29 -9.33 -9.08
N TYR A 165 -0.70 -8.15 -8.67
CA TYR A 165 -1.72 -7.89 -7.63
C TYR A 165 -2.91 -7.06 -8.15
N THR A 166 -2.99 -6.78 -9.45
CA THR A 166 -4.08 -5.98 -10.03
C THR A 166 -5.45 -6.55 -9.67
N GLY A 167 -6.34 -5.69 -9.16
CA GLY A 167 -7.70 -6.06 -8.73
C GLY A 167 -7.78 -6.76 -7.37
N LEU A 168 -6.69 -6.89 -6.64
CA LEU A 168 -6.70 -7.45 -5.30
C LEU A 168 -7.18 -6.44 -4.25
N LEU A 169 -6.75 -5.18 -4.37
CA LEU A 169 -7.14 -4.11 -3.47
C LEU A 169 -8.34 -3.33 -4.03
N ASP A 170 -9.20 -2.88 -3.15
CA ASP A 170 -10.43 -2.16 -3.46
C ASP A 170 -10.57 -0.86 -2.66
N ILE A 171 -11.70 -0.16 -2.83
CA ILE A 171 -11.96 1.09 -2.14
C ILE A 171 -11.99 0.94 -0.62
N GLU A 172 -12.38 -0.21 -0.08
CA GLU A 172 -12.39 -0.46 1.36
C GLU A 172 -10.94 -0.56 1.90
N ASP A 173 -10.02 -1.13 1.10
CA ASP A 173 -8.60 -1.13 1.42
C ASP A 173 -8.02 0.30 1.39
N LEU A 174 -8.49 1.17 0.48
CA LEU A 174 -8.10 2.57 0.44
C LEU A 174 -8.61 3.33 1.68
N VAL A 175 -9.86 3.10 2.08
CA VAL A 175 -10.42 3.68 3.32
C VAL A 175 -9.58 3.30 4.54
N LEU A 176 -9.06 2.07 4.60
CA LEU A 176 -8.19 1.65 5.69
C LEU A 176 -6.85 2.40 5.72
N VAL A 177 -6.21 2.63 4.57
CA VAL A 177 -4.86 3.23 4.51
C VAL A 177 -4.87 4.75 4.38
N ASP A 178 -5.87 5.32 3.73
CA ASP A 178 -6.11 6.77 3.60
C ASP A 178 -7.60 7.08 3.82
N PRO A 179 -8.05 7.15 5.07
CA PRO A 179 -9.47 7.32 5.39
C PRO A 179 -10.10 8.56 4.76
N VAL A 180 -9.38 9.68 4.76
CA VAL A 180 -9.91 10.95 4.23
C VAL A 180 -10.20 10.83 2.73
N ARG A 181 -9.25 10.35 1.97
CA ARG A 181 -9.40 10.17 0.53
C ARG A 181 -10.34 9.02 0.19
N GLY A 182 -10.21 7.90 0.91
CA GLY A 182 -11.04 6.72 0.69
C GLY A 182 -12.52 6.99 0.93
N GLU A 183 -12.88 7.63 2.03
CA GLU A 183 -14.27 8.00 2.33
C GLU A 183 -14.82 9.01 1.31
N PHE A 184 -14.03 10.01 0.92
CA PHE A 184 -14.42 10.95 -0.13
C PHE A 184 -14.72 10.25 -1.47
N LEU A 185 -13.83 9.36 -1.93
CA LEU A 185 -14.03 8.65 -3.20
C LEU A 185 -15.20 7.67 -3.14
N LYS A 186 -15.42 7.03 -1.98
CA LYS A 186 -16.57 6.16 -1.73
C LYS A 186 -17.89 6.94 -1.79
N GLU A 187 -17.89 8.15 -1.27
CA GLU A 187 -19.04 9.04 -1.36
C GLU A 187 -19.31 9.46 -2.81
N VAL A 188 -18.26 9.84 -3.57
CA VAL A 188 -18.37 10.13 -5.00
C VAL A 188 -19.00 8.95 -5.76
N GLN A 189 -18.50 7.72 -5.53
CA GLN A 189 -19.05 6.51 -6.15
C GLN A 189 -20.52 6.28 -5.76
N THR A 190 -20.88 6.52 -4.50
CA THR A 190 -22.25 6.37 -4.00
C THR A 190 -23.19 7.39 -4.64
N ALA A 191 -22.76 8.64 -4.77
CA ALA A 191 -23.51 9.71 -5.40
C ALA A 191 -23.75 9.40 -6.92
N ILE A 192 -22.71 8.90 -7.61
CA ILE A 192 -22.81 8.46 -9.01
C ILE A 192 -23.84 7.32 -9.14
N ALA A 193 -23.73 6.30 -8.29
CA ALA A 193 -24.65 5.16 -8.33
C ALA A 193 -26.10 5.55 -8.03
N LYS A 194 -26.32 6.50 -7.13
CA LYS A 194 -27.65 7.07 -6.85
C LYS A 194 -28.22 7.79 -8.07
N ARG A 195 -27.43 8.65 -8.70
CA ARG A 195 -27.81 9.37 -9.91
C ARG A 195 -28.17 8.42 -11.05
N ASP A 196 -27.36 7.40 -11.30
CA ASP A 196 -27.59 6.44 -12.38
C ASP A 196 -28.91 5.67 -12.17
N ARG A 197 -29.25 5.34 -10.94
CA ARG A 197 -30.55 4.73 -10.60
C ARG A 197 -31.70 5.69 -10.87
N THR A 198 -31.59 6.96 -10.47
CA THR A 198 -32.63 7.98 -10.70
C THR A 198 -32.89 8.18 -12.20
N LEU A 199 -31.83 8.22 -13.00
CA LEU A 199 -31.94 8.33 -14.47
C LEU A 199 -32.57 7.08 -15.10
N SER A 200 -32.25 5.88 -14.55
CA SER A 200 -32.81 4.62 -15.08
C SER A 200 -34.29 4.45 -14.77
N ASP A 201 -34.79 5.00 -13.64
CA ASP A 201 -36.19 4.89 -13.23
C ASP A 201 -37.15 5.78 -14.02
N GLY A 202 -36.66 6.60 -14.96
CA GLY A 202 -37.46 7.39 -15.89
C GLY A 202 -38.39 8.42 -15.25
N ARG A 203 -38.18 8.76 -13.96
CA ARG A 203 -38.93 9.83 -13.30
C ARG A 203 -38.43 11.18 -13.81
N ASN A 204 -39.36 12.11 -14.00
CA ASN A 204 -39.02 13.52 -14.26
C ASN A 204 -38.25 14.03 -13.06
N SER A 205 -36.92 13.90 -13.10
CA SER A 205 -36.01 14.40 -12.06
C SER A 205 -36.00 15.93 -12.09
N THR A 206 -36.11 16.57 -10.97
CA THR A 206 -35.86 18.00 -10.78
C THR A 206 -34.36 18.25 -11.04
N ASP A 207 -33.99 19.47 -11.48
CA ASP A 207 -32.58 19.81 -11.76
C ASP A 207 -31.66 19.55 -10.57
N GLU A 208 -32.18 19.59 -9.32
CA GLU A 208 -31.43 19.25 -8.09
C GLU A 208 -31.11 17.74 -7.97
N GLU A 209 -31.92 16.86 -8.54
CA GLU A 209 -31.70 15.40 -8.51
C GLU A 209 -30.66 14.94 -9.56
N THR A 210 -30.35 15.79 -10.54
CA THR A 210 -29.36 15.50 -11.58
C THR A 210 -27.94 15.95 -11.20
N THR A 211 -27.79 16.84 -10.19
CA THR A 211 -26.51 17.35 -9.75
C THR A 211 -25.78 16.32 -8.88
N LEU A 212 -24.48 16.11 -9.11
CA LEU A 212 -23.65 15.23 -8.30
C LEU A 212 -23.20 15.96 -7.04
N ASN A 213 -23.97 15.80 -5.97
CA ASN A 213 -23.70 16.43 -4.68
C ASN A 213 -22.92 15.50 -3.77
N ILE A 214 -21.84 16.03 -3.20
CA ILE A 214 -21.00 15.35 -2.19
C ILE A 214 -21.36 15.92 -0.82
N THR A 215 -21.65 15.04 0.14
CA THR A 215 -22.05 15.45 1.50
C THR A 215 -20.84 15.49 2.40
N HIS A 216 -20.44 16.66 2.82
CA HIS A 216 -19.35 16.82 3.79
C HIS A 216 -19.78 16.26 5.18
N SER A 217 -18.77 15.87 6.00
CA SER A 217 -18.99 15.39 7.38
C SER A 217 -19.79 16.35 8.27
N SER A 218 -19.87 17.63 7.89
CA SER A 218 -20.73 18.65 8.53
C SER A 218 -22.21 18.57 8.14
N GLY A 219 -22.59 17.63 7.22
CA GLY A 219 -23.94 17.53 6.66
C GLY A 219 -24.24 18.53 5.54
N MET A 220 -23.26 19.34 5.12
CA MET A 220 -23.42 20.25 4.00
C MET A 220 -23.22 19.49 2.69
N SER A 221 -24.15 19.62 1.76
CA SER A 221 -24.08 19.03 0.41
C SER A 221 -23.54 20.09 -0.57
N VAL A 222 -22.48 19.76 -1.31
CA VAL A 222 -21.79 20.63 -2.22
C VAL A 222 -21.67 19.94 -3.59
N PRO A 223 -22.01 20.62 -4.71
CA PRO A 223 -21.77 20.09 -6.04
C PRO A 223 -20.28 19.76 -6.26
N ILE A 224 -19.98 18.68 -6.98
CA ILE A 224 -18.60 18.25 -7.21
C ILE A 224 -17.79 19.33 -7.96
N GLU A 225 -18.42 20.09 -8.84
CA GLU A 225 -17.81 21.18 -9.59
C GLU A 225 -17.32 22.32 -8.69
N ASP A 226 -18.02 22.58 -7.58
CA ASP A 226 -17.68 23.64 -6.63
C ASP A 226 -16.43 23.27 -5.78
N LEU A 227 -16.04 22.00 -5.78
CA LEU A 227 -14.82 21.55 -5.12
C LEU A 227 -13.53 21.94 -5.86
N SER A 228 -13.66 22.46 -7.08
CA SER A 228 -12.52 22.90 -7.91
C SER A 228 -11.44 21.85 -8.09
N LEU A 229 -11.82 20.58 -8.18
CA LEU A 229 -10.91 19.45 -8.38
C LEU A 229 -10.47 19.39 -9.84
N THR A 230 -9.27 18.89 -10.08
CA THR A 230 -8.74 18.55 -11.41
C THR A 230 -8.41 17.07 -11.49
N MET A 231 -8.18 16.53 -12.69
CA MET A 231 -7.82 15.13 -12.93
C MET A 231 -6.37 14.86 -12.49
N THR A 232 -6.08 15.21 -11.23
CA THR A 232 -4.75 15.07 -10.61
C THR A 232 -4.84 14.43 -9.24
N TYR A 233 -3.76 13.78 -8.84
CA TYR A 233 -3.54 13.31 -7.46
C TYR A 233 -2.58 14.27 -6.74
N SER A 234 -2.95 14.69 -5.54
CA SER A 234 -2.08 15.47 -4.64
C SER A 234 -1.73 14.62 -3.40
N PRO A 235 -0.45 14.55 -3.00
CA PRO A 235 -0.05 13.78 -1.82
C PRO A 235 -0.55 14.42 -0.53
N SER A 236 -0.77 13.61 0.50
CA SER A 236 -1.20 14.07 1.84
C SER A 236 -0.07 14.76 2.60
N SER A 237 1.18 14.62 2.18
CA SER A 237 2.35 15.18 2.85
C SER A 237 3.32 15.81 1.86
N LYS A 238 3.90 16.94 2.24
CA LYS A 238 4.94 17.66 1.47
C LYS A 238 6.27 16.91 1.40
N ILE A 239 6.45 15.87 2.22
CA ILE A 239 7.69 15.09 2.28
C ILE A 239 7.96 14.33 0.97
N PHE A 240 6.93 14.07 0.17
CA PHE A 240 7.06 13.31 -1.07
C PHE A 240 7.72 14.07 -2.21
N ALA A 241 8.07 15.34 -2.02
CA ALA A 241 8.80 16.19 -2.97
C ALA A 241 8.11 16.35 -4.34
N TYR A 242 6.79 16.16 -4.41
CA TYR A 242 5.95 16.51 -5.54
C TYR A 242 4.64 17.12 -5.04
N ASN A 243 4.03 17.98 -5.85
CA ASN A 243 2.79 18.66 -5.47
C ASN A 243 1.56 17.94 -6.01
N GLN A 244 1.66 17.45 -7.23
CA GLN A 244 0.57 16.74 -7.91
C GLN A 244 1.10 15.84 -9.00
N VAL A 245 0.32 14.83 -9.35
CA VAL A 245 0.53 13.91 -10.46
C VAL A 245 -0.71 13.92 -11.34
N GLU A 246 -0.56 14.02 -12.65
CA GLU A 246 -1.67 13.87 -13.57
C GLU A 246 -2.16 12.41 -13.59
N LEU A 247 -3.45 12.23 -13.38
CA LEU A 247 -4.10 10.92 -13.43
C LEU A 247 -4.28 10.44 -14.86
N ILE A 248 -4.53 11.39 -15.75
CA ILE A 248 -4.61 11.23 -17.21
C ILE A 248 -3.76 12.30 -17.86
N GLU A 249 -3.40 12.15 -19.13
CA GLU A 249 -2.60 13.13 -19.86
C GLU A 249 -3.31 14.49 -19.96
N GLY A 250 -2.63 15.57 -19.56
CA GLY A 250 -3.21 16.91 -19.48
C GLY A 250 -4.19 17.11 -18.33
N GLY A 251 -4.25 16.19 -17.37
CA GLY A 251 -5.23 16.18 -16.28
C GLY A 251 -5.20 17.40 -15.37
N ALA A 252 -4.07 18.14 -15.32
CA ALA A 252 -3.99 19.37 -14.56
C ALA A 252 -4.93 20.48 -15.05
N GLU A 253 -5.23 20.50 -16.34
CA GLU A 253 -6.12 21.47 -17.00
C GLU A 253 -7.58 20.97 -17.12
N ILE A 254 -7.85 19.72 -16.71
CA ILE A 254 -9.17 19.11 -16.79
C ILE A 254 -9.85 19.16 -15.44
N SER A 255 -10.87 20.00 -15.31
CA SER A 255 -11.70 20.06 -14.11
C SER A 255 -12.57 18.82 -13.95
N VAL A 256 -12.74 18.37 -12.71
CA VAL A 256 -13.68 17.30 -12.37
C VAL A 256 -15.09 17.86 -12.42
N THR A 257 -15.92 17.20 -13.21
CA THR A 257 -17.33 17.52 -13.41
C THR A 257 -18.19 16.28 -13.13
N MET A 258 -19.47 16.47 -13.08
CA MET A 258 -20.44 15.40 -12.96
C MET A 258 -20.27 14.29 -14.05
N GLU A 259 -19.77 14.65 -15.23
CA GLU A 259 -19.63 13.72 -16.35
C GLU A 259 -18.39 12.83 -16.22
N ASN A 260 -17.28 13.37 -15.72
CA ASN A 260 -16.01 12.64 -15.59
C ASN A 260 -15.70 12.23 -14.15
N ALA A 261 -16.59 12.47 -13.18
CA ALA A 261 -16.39 12.13 -11.76
C ALA A 261 -16.13 10.63 -11.55
N ARG A 262 -16.73 9.76 -12.35
CA ARG A 262 -16.49 8.31 -12.33
C ARG A 262 -15.03 8.00 -12.69
N GLU A 263 -14.57 8.54 -13.81
CA GLU A 263 -13.20 8.38 -14.28
C GLU A 263 -12.19 8.93 -13.26
N TYR A 264 -12.50 10.09 -12.67
CA TYR A 264 -11.69 10.65 -11.59
C TYR A 264 -11.57 9.71 -10.39
N ALA A 265 -12.68 9.15 -9.92
CA ALA A 265 -12.67 8.23 -8.79
C ALA A 265 -11.89 6.94 -9.11
N GLU A 266 -12.14 6.32 -10.25
CA GLU A 266 -11.49 5.11 -10.70
C GLU A 266 -9.98 5.30 -10.91
N THR A 267 -9.57 6.36 -11.58
CA THR A 267 -8.15 6.66 -11.83
C THR A 267 -7.40 7.04 -10.55
N THR A 268 -8.07 7.73 -9.61
CA THR A 268 -7.49 8.05 -8.30
C THR A 268 -7.28 6.80 -7.45
N ILE A 269 -8.29 5.92 -7.38
CA ILE A 269 -8.18 4.65 -6.65
C ILE A 269 -7.07 3.79 -7.26
N ASN A 270 -7.04 3.68 -8.59
CA ASN A 270 -6.00 2.93 -9.31
C ASN A 270 -4.61 3.52 -9.03
N PHE A 271 -4.45 4.83 -9.03
CA PHE A 271 -3.17 5.46 -8.71
C PHE A 271 -2.74 5.15 -7.27
N CYS A 272 -3.66 5.21 -6.31
CA CYS A 272 -3.35 4.96 -4.90
C CYS A 272 -2.99 3.49 -4.59
N LEU A 273 -3.67 2.54 -5.23
CA LEU A 273 -3.61 1.12 -4.87
C LEU A 273 -2.87 0.24 -5.88
N ASP A 274 -2.60 0.74 -7.09
CA ASP A 274 -1.93 0.00 -8.15
C ASP A 274 -0.82 0.83 -8.82
N ARG A 275 -1.15 1.70 -9.77
CA ARG A 275 -0.18 2.40 -10.62
C ARG A 275 0.89 3.17 -9.83
N GLY A 276 0.50 3.90 -8.78
CA GLY A 276 1.41 4.75 -8.01
C GLY A 276 2.37 4.00 -7.08
N ILE A 277 2.18 2.69 -6.88
CA ILE A 277 3.00 1.86 -6.00
C ILE A 277 3.63 0.65 -6.72
N SER A 278 3.44 0.54 -8.02
CA SER A 278 3.75 -0.67 -8.79
C SER A 278 5.24 -1.03 -8.74
N ARG A 279 6.14 -0.09 -9.05
CA ARG A 279 7.60 -0.36 -9.03
C ARG A 279 8.12 -0.67 -7.63
N GLN A 280 7.55 -0.06 -6.59
CA GLN A 280 7.89 -0.36 -5.21
C GLN A 280 7.52 -1.81 -4.86
N LEU A 281 6.30 -2.26 -5.22
CA LEU A 281 5.83 -3.62 -4.94
C LEU A 281 6.57 -4.67 -5.77
N GLU A 282 6.87 -4.40 -7.05
CA GLU A 282 7.71 -5.28 -7.86
C GLU A 282 9.10 -5.46 -7.23
N SER A 283 9.69 -4.37 -6.79
CA SER A 283 10.99 -4.37 -6.14
C SER A 283 10.96 -5.13 -4.81
N PHE A 284 9.91 -4.93 -4.02
CA PHE A 284 9.68 -5.67 -2.77
C PHE A 284 9.56 -7.18 -3.02
N LYS A 285 8.70 -7.60 -3.95
CA LYS A 285 8.52 -9.01 -4.32
C LYS A 285 9.83 -9.64 -4.79
N SER A 286 10.56 -8.93 -5.66
CA SER A 286 11.88 -9.36 -6.14
C SER A 286 12.87 -9.56 -4.99
N GLY A 287 12.93 -8.62 -4.04
CA GLY A 287 13.80 -8.71 -2.87
C GLY A 287 13.41 -9.86 -1.95
N PHE A 288 12.13 -9.99 -1.63
CA PHE A 288 11.61 -11.05 -0.77
C PHE A 288 11.89 -12.44 -1.35
N SER A 289 11.62 -12.63 -2.62
CA SER A 289 11.80 -13.91 -3.33
C SER A 289 13.26 -14.32 -3.53
N LYS A 290 14.23 -13.42 -3.27
CA LYS A 290 15.66 -13.80 -3.21
C LYS A 290 16.01 -14.69 -2.03
N VAL A 291 15.25 -14.60 -0.95
CA VAL A 291 15.49 -15.35 0.29
C VAL A 291 14.45 -16.47 0.46
N PHE A 292 13.18 -16.11 0.24
CA PHE A 292 12.05 -16.99 0.46
C PHE A 292 10.99 -16.77 -0.62
N PRO A 293 10.54 -17.82 -1.35
CA PRO A 293 9.53 -17.65 -2.39
C PRO A 293 8.24 -17.08 -1.81
N MET A 294 7.83 -15.89 -2.26
CA MET A 294 6.67 -15.18 -1.68
C MET A 294 5.37 -15.96 -1.86
N GLU A 295 5.26 -16.78 -2.91
CA GLU A 295 4.10 -17.65 -3.17
C GLU A 295 3.82 -18.64 -2.03
N LYS A 296 4.80 -18.93 -1.19
CA LYS A 296 4.61 -19.80 -0.01
C LYS A 296 3.73 -19.15 1.07
N LEU A 297 3.60 -17.81 1.02
CA LEU A 297 2.70 -17.08 1.91
C LEU A 297 1.23 -17.25 1.55
N HIS A 298 0.88 -17.76 0.38
CA HIS A 298 -0.50 -18.01 -0.04
C HIS A 298 -1.26 -18.99 0.88
N ALA A 299 -0.53 -19.78 1.67
CA ALA A 299 -1.12 -20.69 2.64
C ALA A 299 -1.60 -20.00 3.94
N PHE A 300 -1.28 -18.72 4.10
CA PHE A 300 -1.54 -17.96 5.33
C PHE A 300 -2.48 -16.78 5.08
N SER A 301 -3.24 -16.43 6.09
CA SER A 301 -4.00 -15.18 6.12
C SER A 301 -3.07 -13.98 6.39
N PRO A 302 -3.48 -12.75 6.03
CA PRO A 302 -2.75 -11.53 6.38
C PRO A 302 -2.47 -11.40 7.87
N GLU A 303 -3.40 -11.83 8.71
CA GLU A 303 -3.30 -11.80 10.17
C GLU A 303 -2.24 -12.78 10.70
N GLU A 304 -2.16 -13.98 10.12
CA GLU A 304 -1.12 -14.96 10.47
C GLU A 304 0.26 -14.49 10.03
N VAL A 305 0.41 -13.96 8.82
CA VAL A 305 1.69 -13.39 8.36
C VAL A 305 2.12 -12.23 9.25
N ARG A 306 1.19 -11.37 9.67
CA ARG A 306 1.48 -10.31 10.61
C ARG A 306 1.97 -10.85 11.96
N ALA A 307 1.29 -11.87 12.49
CA ALA A 307 1.70 -12.49 13.76
C ALA A 307 3.09 -13.13 13.66
N MET A 308 3.43 -13.74 12.53
CA MET A 308 4.77 -14.29 12.28
C MET A 308 5.86 -13.21 12.18
N LEU A 309 5.55 -12.03 11.64
CA LEU A 309 6.51 -10.93 11.48
C LEU A 309 6.63 -10.05 12.72
N CYS A 310 5.50 -9.70 13.34
CA CYS A 310 5.42 -8.65 14.35
C CYS A 310 4.92 -9.16 15.72
N GLY A 311 4.51 -10.43 15.81
CA GLY A 311 3.85 -10.97 17.00
C GLY A 311 2.37 -10.55 17.08
N GLU A 312 1.74 -10.88 18.20
CA GLU A 312 0.36 -10.52 18.49
C GLU A 312 0.20 -9.03 18.77
N GLN A 313 -0.88 -8.41 18.25
CA GLN A 313 -1.12 -6.97 18.44
C GLN A 313 -1.39 -6.58 19.89
N ASN A 314 -2.15 -7.44 20.59
CA ASN A 314 -2.56 -7.20 21.97
C ASN A 314 -2.31 -8.47 22.80
N PRO A 315 -1.03 -8.79 23.11
CA PRO A 315 -0.72 -9.97 23.90
C PRO A 315 -1.32 -9.79 25.30
N GLN A 316 -2.23 -10.68 25.68
CA GLN A 316 -2.78 -10.72 27.02
C GLN A 316 -1.92 -11.67 27.87
N TRP A 317 -1.09 -11.09 28.70
CA TRP A 317 -0.31 -11.85 29.67
C TRP A 317 -1.19 -12.33 30.82
N THR A 318 -1.35 -13.63 30.92
CA THR A 318 -1.99 -14.23 32.09
C THR A 318 -0.97 -14.43 33.23
N ARG A 319 -1.47 -14.62 34.44
CA ARG A 319 -0.60 -15.00 35.58
C ARG A 319 0.17 -16.29 35.29
N GLU A 320 -0.45 -17.20 34.58
CA GLU A 320 0.13 -18.49 34.21
C GLU A 320 1.26 -18.33 33.19
N ASP A 321 1.10 -17.44 32.21
CA ASP A 321 2.18 -17.09 31.27
C ASP A 321 3.40 -16.51 32.00
N LEU A 322 3.18 -15.59 32.93
CA LEU A 322 4.25 -15.02 33.73
C LEU A 322 4.98 -16.09 34.56
N LEU A 323 4.25 -17.04 35.14
CA LEU A 323 4.85 -18.12 35.93
C LEU A 323 5.66 -19.11 35.08
N ASN A 324 5.19 -19.38 33.85
CA ASN A 324 5.80 -20.36 32.94
C ASN A 324 6.97 -19.80 32.16
N TYR A 325 6.92 -18.51 31.79
CA TYR A 325 7.90 -17.89 30.89
C TYR A 325 8.84 -16.89 31.54
N THR A 326 8.74 -16.66 32.88
CA THR A 326 9.66 -15.79 33.60
C THR A 326 10.33 -16.50 34.77
N GLU A 327 11.58 -16.17 35.02
CA GLU A 327 12.32 -16.59 36.21
C GLU A 327 12.62 -15.39 37.07
N PRO A 328 12.26 -15.43 38.38
CA PRO A 328 12.63 -14.37 39.28
C PRO A 328 14.16 -14.40 39.51
N LYS A 329 14.82 -13.24 39.44
CA LYS A 329 16.25 -13.04 39.67
C LYS A 329 16.46 -12.10 40.84
N LEU A 330 17.68 -12.06 41.38
CA LEU A 330 18.11 -11.07 42.38
C LEU A 330 17.28 -11.08 43.69
N GLY A 331 17.00 -12.29 44.23
CA GLY A 331 16.38 -12.44 45.55
C GLY A 331 14.85 -12.42 45.56
N TYR A 332 14.21 -12.35 44.38
CA TYR A 332 12.78 -12.58 44.30
C TYR A 332 12.48 -14.09 44.21
N THR A 333 11.42 -14.53 44.89
CA THR A 333 10.97 -15.92 44.87
C THR A 333 9.66 -16.01 44.07
N ARG A 334 9.34 -17.22 43.53
CA ARG A 334 8.08 -17.47 42.78
C ARG A 334 6.82 -17.37 43.66
N GLU A 335 6.97 -17.29 44.98
CA GLU A 335 5.84 -17.30 45.92
C GLU A 335 5.34 -15.93 46.37
N ARG A 336 5.76 -14.86 45.66
CA ARG A 336 5.24 -13.50 45.96
C ARG A 336 4.70 -12.80 44.76
#